data_8eb51d0cd36b5281762e207084e6fec1
#
_entry.id   8eb51d0cd36b5281762e207084e6fec1
#
_cell.length_a   1.000
_cell.length_b   1.000
_cell.length_c   1.000
_cell.angle_alpha   90.00
_cell.angle_beta   90.00
_cell.angle_gamma   90.00
#
_symmetry.space_group_name_H-M   'P 1'
#
loop_
_entity.id
_entity.type
_entity.pdbx_description
1 polymer ?
#
loop_
_entity_poly.entity_id
_entity_poly.type
_entity_poly.pdbx_seq_one_letter_code
_entity_poly.pdbx_strand_id
1 'polypeptide(L)'
;NMEEILAKHEVILFEGCKSVLLAYSWGIRNTGALLTSHLNPAQMKVLARLGVRVVFALDKDVQIRKDHNIRRLKQYVNVEYLWDKDNLLYEKDAPVDKGLNVFETLYRQRLRYR
;
A
#
# COMPACT_ATOMS: atom_id res chain seq x y z
N ASN A 1 -2.07 11.22 -6.14
CA ASN A 1 -3.07 12.18 -6.65
C ASN A 1 -4.30 12.18 -5.75
N MET A 2 -4.47 13.28 -5.02
CA MET A 2 -5.54 13.38 -4.02
C MET A 2 -6.94 13.24 -4.62
N GLU A 3 -7.17 13.79 -5.81
CA GLU A 3 -8.47 13.66 -6.47
C GLU A 3 -8.83 12.20 -6.74
N GLU A 4 -7.88 11.42 -7.22
CA GLU A 4 -8.10 10.00 -7.48
C GLU A 4 -8.31 9.21 -6.20
N ILE A 5 -7.57 9.55 -5.14
CA ILE A 5 -7.74 8.91 -3.84
C ILE A 5 -9.15 9.14 -3.32
N LEU A 6 -9.63 10.36 -3.37
CA LEU A 6 -10.96 10.69 -2.90
C LEU A 6 -12.04 10.07 -3.78
N ALA A 7 -11.85 10.09 -5.10
CA ALA A 7 -12.82 9.51 -6.04
C ALA A 7 -12.97 8.00 -5.84
N LYS A 8 -11.87 7.30 -5.55
CA LYS A 8 -11.89 5.85 -5.35
C LYS A 8 -12.12 5.44 -3.91
N HIS A 9 -12.09 6.38 -2.97
CA HIS A 9 -12.16 6.10 -1.54
C HIS A 9 -11.07 5.11 -1.09
N GLU A 10 -9.91 5.19 -1.72
CA GLU A 10 -8.82 4.27 -1.49
C GLU A 10 -7.49 4.92 -1.83
N VAL A 11 -6.47 4.65 -1.02
CA VAL A 11 -5.08 4.98 -1.32
C VAL A 11 -4.23 3.72 -1.25
N ILE A 12 -3.36 3.53 -2.24
CA ILE A 12 -2.38 2.44 -2.27
C ILE A 12 -1.04 3.06 -1.88
N LEU A 13 -0.44 2.58 -0.80
CA LEU A 13 0.81 3.12 -0.27
C LEU A 13 1.97 2.18 -0.55
N PHE A 14 2.92 2.67 -1.34
CA PHE A 14 4.17 1.99 -1.62
C PHE A 14 5.26 2.49 -0.66
N GLU A 15 6.38 1.76 -0.61
CA GLU A 15 7.53 2.18 0.17
C GLU A 15 8.24 3.36 -0.49
N GLY A 16 8.49 3.29 -1.79
CA GLY A 16 9.27 4.29 -2.52
C GLY A 16 8.55 4.98 -3.65
N CYS A 17 9.09 6.13 -4.06
CA CYS A 17 8.54 6.95 -5.13
C CYS A 17 8.58 6.26 -6.50
N LYS A 18 9.58 5.42 -6.74
CA LYS A 18 9.70 4.70 -8.01
C LYS A 18 8.45 3.85 -8.29
N SER A 19 7.92 3.20 -7.25
CA SER A 19 6.70 2.41 -7.39
C SER A 19 5.50 3.28 -7.73
N VAL A 20 5.40 4.46 -7.15
CA VAL A 20 4.34 5.43 -7.46
C VAL A 20 4.41 5.84 -8.94
N LEU A 21 5.61 6.16 -9.43
CA LEU A 21 5.79 6.56 -10.82
C LEU A 21 5.46 5.43 -11.79
N LEU A 22 5.87 4.21 -11.47
CA LEU A 22 5.57 3.05 -12.30
C LEU A 22 4.07 2.77 -12.34
N ALA A 23 3.40 2.80 -11.18
CA ALA A 23 1.96 2.64 -11.12
C ALA A 23 1.23 3.72 -11.91
N TYR A 24 1.71 4.96 -11.84
CA TYR A 24 1.15 6.07 -12.61
C TYR A 24 1.21 5.78 -14.10
N SER A 25 2.32 5.20 -14.57
CA SER A 25 2.47 4.85 -15.99
C SER A 25 1.44 3.82 -16.45
N TRP A 26 0.88 3.05 -15.54
CA TRP A 26 -0.18 2.07 -15.82
C TRP A 26 -1.58 2.65 -15.62
N GLY A 27 -1.70 3.93 -15.29
CA GLY A 27 -2.99 4.57 -15.04
C GLY A 27 -3.49 4.42 -13.61
N ILE A 28 -2.69 3.90 -12.70
CA ILE A 28 -3.03 3.75 -11.29
C ILE A 28 -2.52 4.99 -10.55
N ARG A 29 -3.44 5.88 -10.16
CA ARG A 29 -3.08 7.21 -9.66
C ARG A 29 -3.51 7.49 -8.23
N ASN A 30 -4.24 6.58 -7.60
CA ASN A 30 -4.63 6.71 -6.19
C ASN A 30 -3.53 6.14 -5.27
N THR A 31 -2.32 6.65 -5.41
CA THR A 31 -1.14 6.10 -4.75
C THR A 31 -0.38 7.15 -3.96
N GLY A 32 0.48 6.68 -3.07
CA GLY A 32 1.42 7.51 -2.33
C GLY A 32 2.62 6.68 -1.91
N ALA A 33 3.66 7.36 -1.41
CA ALA A 33 4.87 6.70 -0.94
C ALA A 33 5.12 7.07 0.52
N LEU A 34 5.46 6.07 1.33
CA LEU A 34 5.84 6.29 2.72
C LEU A 34 7.26 6.80 2.87
N LEU A 35 8.13 6.46 1.92
CA LEU A 35 9.56 6.77 1.90
C LEU A 35 10.35 6.00 2.98
N THR A 36 9.70 5.09 3.67
CA THR A 36 10.30 4.19 4.65
C THR A 36 9.48 2.90 4.68
N SER A 37 9.98 1.89 5.37
CA SER A 37 9.26 0.63 5.55
C SER A 37 8.27 0.66 6.72
N HIS A 38 8.19 1.79 7.41
CA HIS A 38 7.32 1.93 8.58
C HIS A 38 6.38 3.12 8.44
N LEU A 39 5.22 3.02 9.03
CA LEU A 39 4.27 4.13 9.12
C LEU A 39 4.62 4.96 10.36
N ASN A 40 4.93 6.25 10.18
CA ASN A 40 5.19 7.11 11.33
C ASN A 40 3.89 7.69 11.89
N PRO A 41 3.91 8.23 13.13
CA PRO A 41 2.69 8.74 13.76
C PRO A 41 2.02 9.88 12.99
N ALA A 42 2.79 10.77 12.35
CA ALA A 42 2.22 11.86 11.56
C ALA A 42 1.48 11.34 10.33
N GLN A 43 2.07 10.38 9.63
CA GLN A 43 1.43 9.73 8.49
C GLN A 43 0.15 9.02 8.93
N MET A 44 0.19 8.33 10.05
CA MET A 44 -0.99 7.63 10.58
C MET A 44 -2.14 8.61 10.83
N LYS A 45 -1.86 9.76 11.41
CA LYS A 45 -2.88 10.77 11.67
C LYS A 45 -3.50 11.32 10.38
N VAL A 46 -2.67 11.57 9.37
CA VAL A 46 -3.16 12.05 8.07
C VAL A 46 -4.10 11.02 7.45
N LEU A 47 -3.69 9.76 7.45
CA LEU A 47 -4.51 8.69 6.87
C LEU A 47 -5.81 8.49 7.63
N ALA A 48 -5.77 8.57 8.95
CA ALA A 48 -6.98 8.45 9.77
C ALA A 48 -7.97 9.58 9.45
N ARG A 49 -7.49 10.79 9.27
CA ARG A 49 -8.33 11.94 8.91
C ARG A 49 -8.89 11.85 7.50
N LEU A 50 -8.12 11.28 6.59
CA LEU A 50 -8.54 11.15 5.19
C LEU A 50 -9.75 10.23 5.06
N GLY A 51 -9.86 9.22 5.92
CA GLY A 51 -11.04 8.38 6.03
C GLY A 51 -11.29 7.45 4.85
N VAL A 52 -10.28 7.18 4.03
CA VAL A 52 -10.39 6.25 2.91
C VAL A 52 -9.75 4.91 3.26
N ARG A 53 -10.11 3.87 2.50
CA ARG A 53 -9.43 2.58 2.63
C ARG A 53 -7.95 2.74 2.30
N VAL A 54 -7.10 2.13 3.11
CA VAL A 54 -5.65 2.18 2.92
C VAL A 54 -5.16 0.78 2.57
N VAL A 55 -4.51 0.66 1.42
CA VAL A 55 -3.91 -0.59 0.96
C VAL A 55 -2.39 -0.44 1.01
N PHE A 56 -1.74 -1.19 1.89
CA PHE A 56 -0.28 -1.16 1.99
C PHE A 56 0.32 -2.11 0.96
N ALA A 57 1.12 -1.57 0.07
CA ALA A 57 1.84 -2.30 -0.97
C ALA A 57 3.35 -2.13 -0.75
N LEU A 58 3.81 -2.53 0.44
CA LEU A 58 5.20 -2.40 0.83
C LEU A 58 6.03 -3.55 0.24
N ASP A 59 7.34 -3.43 0.30
CA ASP A 59 8.24 -4.45 -0.23
C ASP A 59 7.99 -5.79 0.46
N LYS A 60 8.26 -6.87 -0.24
CA LYS A 60 7.89 -8.22 0.18
C LYS A 60 8.38 -8.59 1.58
N ASP A 61 9.56 -8.13 1.98
CA ASP A 61 10.16 -8.48 3.26
C ASP A 61 9.59 -7.70 4.45
N VAL A 62 8.74 -6.70 4.21
CA VAL A 62 8.15 -5.89 5.28
C VAL A 62 7.00 -6.64 5.94
N GLN A 63 7.03 -6.70 7.28
CA GLN A 63 6.00 -7.40 8.04
C GLN A 63 4.98 -6.39 8.57
N ILE A 64 3.88 -6.24 7.86
CA ILE A 64 2.83 -5.27 8.15
C ILE A 64 2.31 -5.42 9.59
N ARG A 65 2.10 -6.66 10.04
CA ARG A 65 1.50 -6.91 11.35
C ARG A 65 2.38 -6.52 12.52
N LYS A 66 3.67 -6.29 12.29
CA LYS A 66 4.59 -5.83 13.32
C LYS A 66 4.66 -4.31 13.42
N ASP A 67 4.06 -3.59 12.49
CA ASP A 67 4.07 -2.13 12.51
C ASP A 67 3.00 -1.62 13.47
N HIS A 68 3.43 -0.96 14.54
CA HIS A 68 2.55 -0.47 15.58
C HIS A 68 1.55 0.59 15.07
N ASN A 69 2.00 1.48 14.22
CA ASN A 69 1.14 2.56 13.72
C ASN A 69 0.14 2.07 12.67
N ILE A 70 0.50 1.09 11.89
CA ILE A 70 -0.45 0.44 10.98
C ILE A 70 -1.54 -0.26 11.80
N ARG A 71 -1.15 -0.93 12.88
CA ARG A 71 -2.11 -1.58 13.79
C ARG A 71 -3.07 -0.55 14.38
N ARG A 72 -2.58 0.62 14.77
CA ARG A 72 -3.44 1.68 15.29
C ARG A 72 -4.38 2.23 14.22
N LEU A 73 -3.88 2.38 12.99
CA LEU A 73 -4.66 2.92 11.88
C LEU A 73 -5.92 2.11 11.60
N LYS A 74 -5.86 0.80 11.74
CA LYS A 74 -7.02 -0.05 11.45
C LYS A 74 -8.23 0.23 12.35
N GLN A 75 -8.03 0.96 13.44
CA GLN A 75 -9.14 1.36 14.31
C GLN A 75 -9.95 2.50 13.73
N TYR A 76 -9.44 3.20 12.73
CA TYR A 76 -10.05 4.40 12.14
C TYR A 76 -10.53 4.19 10.72
N VAL A 77 -9.82 3.37 9.93
CA VAL A 77 -10.14 3.13 8.52
C VAL A 77 -9.95 1.65 8.20
N ASN A 78 -10.52 1.21 7.07
CA ASN A 78 -10.24 -0.13 6.56
C ASN A 78 -8.81 -0.19 6.07
N VAL A 79 -8.04 -1.15 6.60
CA VAL A 79 -6.66 -1.38 6.21
C VAL A 79 -6.56 -2.72 5.53
N GLU A 80 -5.95 -2.73 4.36
CA GLU A 80 -5.65 -3.94 3.60
C GLU A 80 -4.17 -3.93 3.24
N TYR A 81 -3.64 -5.09 2.89
CA TYR A 81 -2.24 -5.17 2.49
C TYR A 81 -2.03 -6.28 1.47
N LEU A 82 -1.03 -6.10 0.63
CA LEU A 82 -0.64 -7.10 -0.35
C LEU A 82 0.23 -8.14 0.34
N TRP A 83 -0.07 -9.42 0.08
CA TRP A 83 0.71 -10.53 0.57
C TRP A 83 1.01 -11.46 -0.60
N ASP A 84 2.30 -11.71 -0.82
CA ASP A 84 2.76 -12.55 -1.92
C ASP A 84 2.67 -14.03 -1.56
N LYS A 85 1.44 -14.53 -1.48
CA LYS A 85 1.19 -15.92 -1.07
C LYS A 85 1.72 -16.94 -2.08
N ASP A 86 1.80 -16.56 -3.36
CA ASP A 86 2.25 -17.44 -4.43
C ASP A 86 3.72 -17.28 -4.77
N ASN A 87 4.44 -16.49 -3.97
CA ASN A 87 5.88 -16.26 -4.11
C ASN A 87 6.27 -15.77 -5.51
N LEU A 88 5.54 -14.76 -5.99
CA LEU A 88 5.78 -14.16 -7.30
C LEU A 88 6.91 -13.15 -7.31
N LEU A 89 7.29 -12.64 -6.13
CA LEU A 89 8.31 -11.61 -5.96
C LEU A 89 9.56 -12.19 -5.31
N TYR A 90 10.72 -11.57 -5.59
CA TYR A 90 11.93 -11.80 -4.81
C TYR A 90 11.84 -11.09 -3.47
N GLU A 91 12.68 -11.48 -2.51
CA GLU A 91 12.55 -11.08 -1.11
C GLU A 91 12.46 -9.56 -0.89
N LYS A 92 13.20 -8.77 -1.67
CA LYS A 92 13.21 -7.31 -1.51
C LYS A 92 12.48 -6.58 -2.63
N ASP A 93 11.71 -7.30 -3.43
CA ASP A 93 10.97 -6.66 -4.49
C ASP A 93 9.83 -5.82 -3.95
N ALA A 94 9.58 -4.70 -4.61
CA ALA A 94 8.32 -3.98 -4.47
C ALA A 94 7.24 -4.71 -5.27
N PRO A 95 5.96 -4.55 -4.89
CA PRO A 95 4.87 -5.22 -5.60
C PRO A 95 4.79 -4.92 -7.10
N VAL A 96 5.34 -3.79 -7.54
CA VAL A 96 5.32 -3.40 -8.96
C VAL A 96 6.51 -3.92 -9.77
N ASP A 97 7.53 -4.49 -9.11
CA ASP A 97 8.82 -4.78 -9.76
C ASP A 97 8.73 -5.86 -10.83
N LYS A 98 7.73 -6.74 -10.77
CA LYS A 98 7.54 -7.81 -11.75
C LYS A 98 6.48 -7.47 -12.80
N GLY A 99 6.08 -6.21 -12.88
CA GLY A 99 5.18 -5.72 -13.91
C GLY A 99 3.72 -5.66 -13.48
N LEU A 100 2.89 -5.12 -14.38
CA LEU A 100 1.48 -4.85 -14.09
C LEU A 100 0.69 -6.12 -13.78
N ASN A 101 0.92 -7.18 -14.54
CA ASN A 101 0.13 -8.42 -14.34
C ASN A 101 0.36 -9.02 -12.97
N VAL A 102 1.60 -9.03 -12.50
CA VAL A 102 1.92 -9.52 -11.15
C VAL A 102 1.31 -8.59 -10.10
N PHE A 103 1.43 -7.28 -10.29
CA PHE A 103 0.84 -6.32 -9.36
C PHE A 103 -0.68 -6.51 -9.27
N GLU A 104 -1.37 -6.66 -10.38
CA GLU A 104 -2.83 -6.86 -10.37
C GLU A 104 -3.20 -8.15 -9.65
N THR A 105 -2.43 -9.22 -9.82
CA THR A 105 -2.65 -10.47 -9.10
C THR A 105 -2.52 -10.27 -7.60
N LEU A 106 -1.44 -9.59 -7.17
CA LEU A 106 -1.24 -9.29 -5.75
C LEU A 106 -2.37 -8.42 -5.20
N TYR A 107 -2.79 -7.42 -5.96
CA TYR A 107 -3.87 -6.54 -5.53
C TYR A 107 -5.19 -7.30 -5.37
N ARG A 108 -5.53 -8.17 -6.30
CA ARG A 108 -6.75 -8.98 -6.20
C ARG A 108 -6.73 -9.94 -5.00
N GLN A 109 -5.55 -10.37 -4.59
CA GLN A 109 -5.36 -11.32 -3.47
C GLN A 109 -5.10 -10.61 -2.14
N ARG A 110 -5.24 -9.29 -2.10
CA ARG A 110 -4.93 -8.53 -0.89
C ARG A 110 -5.74 -9.01 0.30
N LEU A 111 -5.15 -8.89 1.47
CA LEU A 111 -5.77 -9.31 2.72
C LEU A 111 -6.27 -8.10 3.50
N ARG A 112 -7.40 -8.27 4.17
CA ARG A 112 -7.89 -7.27 5.10
C ARG A 112 -7.19 -7.46 6.44
N TYR A 113 -6.72 -6.35 7.02
CA TYR A 113 -6.11 -6.37 8.35
C TYR A 113 -7.23 -6.32 9.40
N ARG A 114 -7.45 -7.45 10.02
CA ARG A 114 -8.47 -7.61 11.05
C ARG A 114 -7.90 -7.59 12.46
#